data_499afcaf76b0c19f55c992bc19767e18
#
_entry.id   499afcaf76b0c19f55c992bc19767e18
#
_cell.length_a   1.000
_cell.length_b   1.000
_cell.length_c   1.000
_cell.angle_alpha   90.00
_cell.angle_beta   90.00
_cell.angle_gamma   90.00
#
_symmetry.space_group_name_H-M   'P 1'
#
loop_
_entity.id
_entity.type
_entity.pdbx_description
1 polymer ?
#
loop_
_entity_poly.entity_id
_entity_poly.type
_entity_poly.pdbx_seq_one_letter_code
_entity_poly.pdbx_strand_id
1 'polypeptide(L)'
;VYGEVKSDDAGVTSVKVAGVSAAAGTAENSFSVTLPAGTEVTADSFEITLSDSKATLTGPAKGEDGVWTFTVTAEDGTAVTYSVTVTVKEAKTIHTTISMQAENMFIMVPTRVEVSSDLAERYGYADDVTDGVSALDVLVKYHELTFGEDFTKDSKSDYLVVSNGTITTVNGEKTSAFSFAVNGE
;
A
#
# COMPACT_ATOMS: atom_id res chain seq x y z
N VAL A 1 2.96 -44.16 32.04
CA VAL A 1 3.54 -43.17 31.09
C VAL A 1 2.38 -42.31 30.66
N TYR A 2 2.34 -41.05 31.12
CA TYR A 2 1.37 -40.07 30.60
C TYR A 2 1.87 -39.62 29.25
N GLY A 3 1.09 -39.83 28.18
CA GLY A 3 1.39 -39.28 26.86
C GLY A 3 1.32 -37.75 26.89
N GLU A 4 2.19 -37.09 26.14
CA GLU A 4 2.12 -35.66 25.95
C GLU A 4 0.79 -35.32 25.27
N VAL A 5 0.03 -34.36 25.82
CA VAL A 5 -1.22 -33.92 25.21
C VAL A 5 -0.82 -32.98 24.08
N LYS A 6 -1.18 -33.38 22.87
CA LYS A 6 -0.95 -32.55 21.66
C LYS A 6 -1.90 -31.37 21.64
N SER A 7 -1.41 -30.25 21.15
CA SER A 7 -2.22 -29.05 20.97
C SER A 7 -3.21 -29.19 19.80
N ASP A 8 -4.43 -28.72 20.00
CA ASP A 8 -5.49 -28.63 18.99
C ASP A 8 -5.61 -27.21 18.40
N ASP A 9 -4.68 -26.29 18.78
CA ASP A 9 -4.71 -24.91 18.32
C ASP A 9 -4.22 -24.79 16.86
N ALA A 10 -5.19 -24.63 15.95
CA ALA A 10 -4.99 -24.29 14.54
C ALA A 10 -5.26 -22.80 14.24
N GLY A 11 -5.10 -21.94 15.25
CA GLY A 11 -5.40 -20.52 15.17
C GLY A 11 -4.35 -19.69 14.42
N VAL A 12 -4.75 -18.48 14.03
CA VAL A 12 -3.93 -17.46 13.36
C VAL A 12 -3.99 -16.17 14.15
N THR A 13 -2.84 -15.59 14.48
CA THR A 13 -2.74 -14.32 15.21
C THR A 13 -2.69 -13.12 14.28
N SER A 14 -2.10 -13.25 13.11
CA SER A 14 -2.08 -12.17 12.10
C SER A 14 -1.91 -12.70 10.69
N VAL A 15 -2.50 -11.99 9.75
CA VAL A 15 -2.30 -12.16 8.30
C VAL A 15 -1.94 -10.82 7.71
N LYS A 16 -0.85 -10.77 6.93
CA LYS A 16 -0.50 -9.61 6.10
C LYS A 16 -0.37 -10.06 4.66
N VAL A 17 -0.68 -9.17 3.75
CA VAL A 17 -0.50 -9.37 2.30
C VAL A 17 0.24 -8.17 1.73
N ALA A 18 1.39 -8.41 1.11
CA ALA A 18 2.28 -7.35 0.61
C ALA A 18 2.58 -6.29 1.68
N GLY A 19 2.80 -6.72 2.95
CA GLY A 19 3.08 -5.85 4.09
C GLY A 19 1.86 -5.16 4.72
N VAL A 20 0.66 -5.26 4.09
CA VAL A 20 -0.57 -4.65 4.61
C VAL A 20 -1.31 -5.66 5.49
N SER A 21 -1.69 -5.25 6.70
CA SER A 21 -2.44 -6.11 7.63
C SER A 21 -3.86 -6.35 7.12
N ALA A 22 -4.26 -7.63 7.05
CA ALA A 22 -5.62 -8.01 6.73
C ALA A 22 -6.52 -7.87 7.97
N ALA A 23 -7.73 -7.37 7.77
CA ALA A 23 -8.76 -7.31 8.80
C ALA A 23 -9.55 -8.63 8.84
N ALA A 24 -10.08 -8.98 10.00
CA ALA A 24 -11.03 -10.09 10.11
C ALA A 24 -12.25 -9.82 9.20
N GLY A 25 -12.62 -10.81 8.40
CA GLY A 25 -13.79 -10.75 7.55
C GLY A 25 -15.09 -11.00 8.33
N THR A 26 -16.21 -10.98 7.63
CA THR A 26 -17.55 -11.22 8.23
C THR A 26 -17.86 -12.70 8.40
N ALA A 27 -17.24 -13.57 7.62
CA ALA A 27 -17.36 -15.01 7.75
C ALA A 27 -16.32 -15.55 8.74
N GLU A 28 -16.62 -16.69 9.35
CA GLU A 28 -15.68 -17.38 10.23
C GLU A 28 -14.41 -17.76 9.44
N ASN A 29 -13.25 -17.64 10.08
CA ASN A 29 -11.94 -17.95 9.49
C ASN A 29 -11.67 -17.21 8.16
N SER A 30 -12.17 -15.98 8.05
CA SER A 30 -11.98 -15.16 6.86
C SER A 30 -11.25 -13.85 7.20
N PHE A 31 -10.48 -13.38 6.21
CA PHE A 31 -9.79 -12.11 6.26
C PHE A 31 -10.07 -11.31 4.98
N SER A 32 -9.92 -10.00 5.06
CA SER A 32 -9.99 -9.11 3.92
C SER A 32 -8.87 -8.07 3.97
N VAL A 33 -8.32 -7.73 2.81
CA VAL A 33 -7.31 -6.70 2.68
C VAL A 33 -7.52 -5.93 1.38
N THR A 34 -7.32 -4.61 1.43
CA THR A 34 -7.29 -3.75 0.25
C THR A 34 -5.86 -3.26 0.05
N LEU A 35 -5.32 -3.50 -1.13
CA LEU A 35 -3.95 -3.16 -1.50
C LEU A 35 -3.92 -1.96 -2.44
N PRO A 36 -2.82 -1.20 -2.46
CA PRO A 36 -2.59 -0.15 -3.46
C PRO A 36 -2.71 -0.68 -4.89
N ALA A 37 -3.05 0.22 -5.81
CA ALA A 37 -3.12 -0.11 -7.22
C ALA A 37 -1.75 -0.59 -7.75
N GLY A 38 -1.78 -1.52 -8.70
CA GLY A 38 -0.56 -2.09 -9.28
C GLY A 38 0.18 -3.11 -8.41
N THR A 39 -0.34 -3.43 -7.22
CA THR A 39 0.26 -4.46 -6.37
C THR A 39 0.05 -5.85 -6.98
N GLU A 40 1.13 -6.54 -7.31
CA GLU A 40 1.08 -7.95 -7.68
C GLU A 40 0.98 -8.82 -6.42
N VAL A 41 0.05 -9.78 -6.43
CA VAL A 41 -0.17 -10.68 -5.29
C VAL A 41 0.16 -12.10 -5.71
N THR A 42 1.14 -12.67 -5.05
CA THR A 42 1.59 -14.06 -5.18
C THR A 42 1.51 -14.78 -3.84
N ALA A 43 1.76 -16.07 -3.79
CA ALA A 43 1.82 -16.80 -2.52
C ALA A 43 2.88 -16.21 -1.57
N ASP A 44 4.00 -15.73 -2.10
CA ASP A 44 5.09 -15.13 -1.32
C ASP A 44 4.73 -13.75 -0.74
N SER A 45 3.63 -13.14 -1.20
CA SER A 45 3.15 -11.87 -0.65
C SER A 45 2.51 -12.01 0.74
N PHE A 46 2.25 -13.24 1.19
CA PHE A 46 1.55 -13.50 2.45
C PHE A 46 2.52 -13.73 3.61
N GLU A 47 2.32 -13.01 4.69
CA GLU A 47 2.95 -13.23 5.99
C GLU A 47 1.86 -13.67 6.97
N ILE A 48 1.90 -14.94 7.38
CA ILE A 48 0.90 -15.55 8.27
C ILE A 48 1.58 -15.97 9.56
N THR A 49 1.09 -15.45 10.68
CA THR A 49 1.60 -15.79 12.02
C THR A 49 0.60 -16.72 12.70
N LEU A 50 1.04 -17.92 13.05
CA LEU A 50 0.24 -18.93 13.74
C LEU A 50 0.16 -18.64 15.25
N SER A 51 -0.91 -19.07 15.90
CA SER A 51 -1.07 -18.99 17.35
C SER A 51 -0.16 -19.98 18.07
N ASP A 52 -0.06 -21.19 17.53
CA ASP A 52 0.80 -22.25 18.07
C ASP A 52 2.00 -22.48 17.14
N SER A 53 3.20 -22.43 17.71
CA SER A 53 4.46 -22.68 17.00
C SER A 53 4.65 -24.11 16.51
N LYS A 54 3.86 -25.07 17.04
CA LYS A 54 3.88 -26.46 16.61
C LYS A 54 2.88 -26.75 15.48
N ALA A 55 1.95 -25.82 15.19
CA ALA A 55 1.06 -25.93 14.05
C ALA A 55 1.81 -25.77 12.72
N THR A 56 1.28 -26.36 11.67
CA THR A 56 1.86 -26.29 10.33
C THR A 56 0.96 -25.53 9.37
N LEU A 57 1.55 -24.76 8.46
CA LEU A 57 0.86 -23.97 7.44
C LEU A 57 0.99 -24.65 6.07
N THR A 58 -0.13 -24.79 5.37
CA THR A 58 -0.20 -25.25 3.97
C THR A 58 -0.88 -24.19 3.12
N GLY A 59 -0.27 -23.80 2.03
CA GLY A 59 -0.68 -22.67 1.18
C GLY A 59 0.14 -21.42 1.50
N PRO A 60 -0.29 -20.21 1.13
CA PRO A 60 -1.57 -19.86 0.50
C PRO A 60 -1.67 -20.26 -0.99
N ALA A 61 -2.87 -20.52 -1.45
CA ALA A 61 -3.18 -20.81 -2.84
C ALA A 61 -4.42 -20.02 -3.30
N LYS A 62 -4.39 -19.51 -4.54
CA LYS A 62 -5.51 -18.77 -5.12
C LYS A 62 -6.51 -19.72 -5.76
N GLY A 63 -7.77 -19.65 -5.35
CA GLY A 63 -8.87 -20.39 -5.94
C GLY A 63 -9.33 -19.81 -7.27
N GLU A 64 -10.20 -20.58 -7.98
CA GLU A 64 -10.79 -20.14 -9.26
C GLU A 64 -11.72 -18.92 -9.10
N ASP A 65 -12.28 -18.73 -7.91
CA ASP A 65 -13.10 -17.58 -7.51
C ASP A 65 -12.26 -16.32 -7.18
N GLY A 66 -10.92 -16.43 -7.24
CA GLY A 66 -10.01 -15.35 -6.93
C GLY A 66 -9.70 -15.18 -5.44
N VAL A 67 -10.34 -15.96 -4.56
CA VAL A 67 -10.10 -15.97 -3.12
C VAL A 67 -8.85 -16.79 -2.80
N TRP A 68 -8.00 -16.27 -1.93
CA TRP A 68 -6.84 -17.01 -1.44
C TRP A 68 -7.23 -17.86 -0.24
N THR A 69 -6.72 -19.07 -0.19
CA THR A 69 -6.97 -20.00 0.94
C THR A 69 -5.67 -20.59 1.46
N PHE A 70 -5.61 -20.81 2.77
CA PHE A 70 -4.54 -21.56 3.41
C PHE A 70 -5.11 -22.42 4.53
N THR A 71 -4.42 -23.48 4.89
CA THR A 71 -4.84 -24.40 5.95
C THR A 71 -3.78 -24.44 7.05
N VAL A 72 -4.22 -24.30 8.29
CA VAL A 72 -3.40 -24.50 9.48
C VAL A 72 -3.78 -25.84 10.10
N THR A 73 -2.78 -26.68 10.35
CA THR A 73 -2.96 -27.99 10.98
C THR A 73 -2.24 -28.00 12.33
N ALA A 74 -2.98 -28.20 13.39
CA ALA A 74 -2.48 -28.34 14.76
C ALA A 74 -1.70 -29.64 14.98
N GLU A 75 -0.99 -29.75 16.11
CA GLU A 75 -0.16 -30.92 16.46
C GLU A 75 -0.96 -32.22 16.57
N ASP A 76 -2.24 -32.15 16.99
CA ASP A 76 -3.14 -33.29 17.11
C ASP A 76 -3.75 -33.73 15.77
N GLY A 77 -3.56 -32.95 14.69
CA GLY A 77 -4.11 -33.15 13.36
C GLY A 77 -5.41 -32.38 13.08
N THR A 78 -5.90 -31.58 14.03
CA THR A 78 -7.02 -30.67 13.79
C THR A 78 -6.63 -29.64 12.72
N ALA A 79 -7.43 -29.50 11.66
CA ALA A 79 -7.14 -28.62 10.53
C ALA A 79 -8.24 -27.58 10.35
N VAL A 80 -7.83 -26.31 10.19
CA VAL A 80 -8.72 -25.18 9.91
C VAL A 80 -8.28 -24.50 8.62
N THR A 81 -9.23 -24.33 7.70
CA THR A 81 -9.00 -23.58 6.45
C THR A 81 -9.46 -22.15 6.60
N TYR A 82 -8.58 -21.23 6.22
CA TYR A 82 -8.80 -19.80 6.22
C TYR A 82 -8.93 -19.29 4.80
N SER A 83 -9.74 -18.24 4.63
CA SER A 83 -9.89 -17.52 3.37
C SER A 83 -9.41 -16.08 3.48
N VAL A 84 -8.81 -15.55 2.42
CA VAL A 84 -8.37 -14.16 2.33
C VAL A 84 -8.88 -13.56 1.04
N THR A 85 -9.79 -12.58 1.18
CA THR A 85 -10.24 -11.76 0.05
C THR A 85 -9.27 -10.60 -0.14
N VAL A 86 -8.57 -10.59 -1.26
CA VAL A 86 -7.64 -9.52 -1.62
C VAL A 86 -8.26 -8.66 -2.69
N THR A 87 -8.45 -7.37 -2.38
CA THR A 87 -8.89 -6.35 -3.33
C THR A 87 -7.72 -5.46 -3.66
N VAL A 88 -7.33 -5.37 -4.93
CA VAL A 88 -6.34 -4.39 -5.39
C VAL A 88 -7.10 -3.20 -5.96
N LYS A 89 -6.77 -1.99 -5.47
CA LYS A 89 -7.38 -0.75 -5.98
C LYS A 89 -7.12 -0.59 -7.47
N GLU A 90 -8.07 -0.03 -8.20
CA GLU A 90 -7.85 0.39 -9.59
C GLU A 90 -7.28 1.82 -9.59
N ALA A 91 -6.15 2.01 -10.27
CA ALA A 91 -5.61 3.34 -10.47
C ALA A 91 -6.46 4.10 -11.49
N LYS A 92 -6.84 5.33 -11.13
CA LYS A 92 -7.47 6.29 -12.05
C LYS A 92 -6.40 7.24 -12.56
N THR A 93 -6.47 7.63 -13.83
CA THR A 93 -5.57 8.60 -14.42
C THR A 93 -6.31 9.83 -14.90
N ILE A 94 -5.68 10.98 -14.74
CA ILE A 94 -6.14 12.25 -15.33
C ILE A 94 -5.03 12.89 -16.14
N HIS A 95 -5.41 13.72 -17.11
CA HIS A 95 -4.49 14.64 -17.76
C HIS A 95 -4.68 16.02 -17.16
N THR A 96 -3.62 16.59 -16.64
CA THR A 96 -3.63 17.91 -16.06
C THR A 96 -2.42 18.73 -16.56
N THR A 97 -2.41 20.02 -16.26
CA THR A 97 -1.26 20.87 -16.52
C THR A 97 -0.67 21.30 -15.18
N ILE A 98 0.60 21.02 -14.98
CA ILE A 98 1.34 21.45 -13.80
C ILE A 98 2.36 22.51 -14.16
N SER A 99 2.53 23.45 -13.24
CA SER A 99 3.61 24.43 -13.26
C SER A 99 4.09 24.69 -11.84
N MET A 100 5.34 25.07 -11.69
CA MET A 100 5.91 25.44 -10.39
C MET A 100 6.55 26.82 -10.52
N GLN A 101 6.29 27.66 -9.52
CA GLN A 101 6.90 28.99 -9.43
C GLN A 101 7.57 29.18 -8.06
N ALA A 102 8.69 29.85 -8.06
CA ALA A 102 9.31 30.41 -6.86
C ALA A 102 9.81 31.83 -7.18
N GLU A 103 9.60 32.76 -6.24
CA GLU A 103 10.08 34.13 -6.35
C GLU A 103 9.72 34.83 -7.69
N ASN A 104 8.50 34.60 -8.18
CA ASN A 104 7.99 35.14 -9.47
C ASN A 104 8.66 34.55 -10.73
N MET A 105 9.42 33.48 -10.63
CA MET A 105 9.97 32.76 -11.77
C MET A 105 9.35 31.35 -11.88
N PHE A 106 9.10 30.90 -13.12
CA PHE A 106 8.75 29.51 -13.33
C PHE A 106 9.99 28.63 -13.14
N ILE A 107 9.90 27.69 -12.17
CA ILE A 107 10.84 26.58 -12.04
C ILE A 107 10.44 25.49 -13.05
N MET A 108 9.12 25.26 -13.21
CA MET A 108 8.55 24.41 -14.23
C MET A 108 7.50 25.22 -15.01
N VAL A 109 7.70 25.37 -16.31
CA VAL A 109 6.69 25.98 -17.19
C VAL A 109 5.42 25.09 -17.26
N PRO A 110 4.25 25.66 -17.57
CA PRO A 110 3.03 24.88 -17.71
C PRO A 110 3.22 23.67 -18.65
N THR A 111 3.19 22.48 -18.07
CA THR A 111 3.44 21.22 -18.77
C THR A 111 2.25 20.29 -18.60
N ARG A 112 1.69 19.81 -19.72
CA ARG A 112 0.60 18.82 -19.69
C ARG A 112 1.16 17.44 -19.37
N VAL A 113 0.59 16.79 -18.37
CA VAL A 113 1.04 15.49 -17.86
C VAL A 113 -0.14 14.58 -17.59
N GLU A 114 0.14 13.29 -17.59
CA GLU A 114 -0.73 12.26 -17.06
C GLU A 114 -0.33 11.93 -15.63
N VAL A 115 -1.30 11.91 -14.71
CA VAL A 115 -1.10 11.62 -13.29
C VAL A 115 -2.04 10.49 -12.90
N SER A 116 -1.49 9.49 -12.20
CA SER A 116 -2.22 8.34 -11.66
C SER A 116 -2.53 8.54 -10.19
N SER A 117 -3.70 8.08 -9.73
CA SER A 117 -4.17 8.19 -8.35
C SER A 117 -3.45 7.29 -7.34
N ASP A 118 -2.52 6.49 -7.79
CA ASP A 118 -1.68 5.62 -6.96
C ASP A 118 -0.23 6.12 -6.86
N LEU A 119 0.06 7.26 -7.47
CA LEU A 119 1.44 7.72 -7.64
C LEU A 119 2.10 8.01 -6.29
N ALA A 120 1.43 8.73 -5.40
CA ALA A 120 1.92 9.01 -4.06
C ALA A 120 2.15 7.72 -3.25
N GLU A 121 1.22 6.76 -3.32
CA GLU A 121 1.34 5.47 -2.64
C GLU A 121 2.54 4.65 -3.18
N ARG A 122 2.80 4.67 -4.48
CA ARG A 122 3.98 3.99 -5.09
C ARG A 122 5.30 4.52 -4.53
N TYR A 123 5.36 5.80 -4.23
CA TYR A 123 6.51 6.40 -3.54
C TYR A 123 6.46 6.23 -2.02
N GLY A 124 5.42 5.56 -1.47
CA GLY A 124 5.26 5.27 -0.04
C GLY A 124 4.89 6.50 0.79
N TYR A 125 4.14 7.43 0.20
CA TYR A 125 3.42 8.45 0.93
C TYR A 125 2.06 7.91 1.36
N ALA A 126 1.57 8.32 2.54
CA ALA A 126 0.18 8.10 2.91
C ALA A 126 -0.69 9.07 2.10
N ASP A 127 -1.65 8.53 1.38
CA ASP A 127 -2.65 9.30 0.63
C ASP A 127 -4.04 8.82 1.02
N ASP A 128 -4.80 9.68 1.71
CA ASP A 128 -6.14 9.38 2.20
C ASP A 128 -7.22 9.59 1.13
N VAL A 129 -6.86 10.05 -0.08
CA VAL A 129 -7.80 10.21 -1.19
C VAL A 129 -8.15 8.83 -1.77
N THR A 130 -9.39 8.41 -1.55
CA THR A 130 -9.85 7.07 -1.94
C THR A 130 -10.40 7.00 -3.35
N ASP A 131 -10.75 8.12 -3.97
CA ASP A 131 -11.41 8.14 -5.27
C ASP A 131 -10.93 9.30 -6.14
N GLY A 132 -9.86 9.07 -6.89
CA GLY A 132 -9.30 10.03 -7.83
C GLY A 132 -7.87 10.43 -7.53
N VAL A 133 -7.33 11.29 -8.38
CA VAL A 133 -5.96 11.82 -8.27
C VAL A 133 -5.92 12.90 -7.20
N SER A 134 -5.02 12.78 -6.26
CA SER A 134 -4.79 13.76 -5.19
C SER A 134 -3.84 14.87 -5.60
N ALA A 135 -3.82 15.95 -4.82
CA ALA A 135 -2.79 16.98 -4.96
C ALA A 135 -1.37 16.45 -4.69
N LEU A 136 -1.27 15.42 -3.83
CA LEU A 136 0.01 14.77 -3.53
C LEU A 136 0.50 13.94 -4.72
N ASP A 137 -0.38 13.23 -5.44
CA ASP A 137 -0.02 12.56 -6.71
C ASP A 137 0.54 13.56 -7.74
N VAL A 138 -0.11 14.72 -7.86
CA VAL A 138 0.35 15.78 -8.77
C VAL A 138 1.73 16.31 -8.35
N LEU A 139 1.96 16.48 -7.05
CA LEU A 139 3.23 16.97 -6.53
C LEU A 139 4.35 15.92 -6.69
N VAL A 140 4.05 14.65 -6.49
CA VAL A 140 4.98 13.55 -6.76
C VAL A 140 5.32 13.53 -8.26
N LYS A 141 4.32 13.69 -9.14
CA LYS A 141 4.55 13.76 -10.59
C LYS A 141 5.47 14.93 -10.99
N TYR A 142 5.30 16.07 -10.35
CA TYR A 142 6.21 17.19 -10.53
C TYR A 142 7.66 16.83 -10.19
N HIS A 143 7.88 16.14 -9.05
CA HIS A 143 9.23 15.72 -8.64
C HIS A 143 9.82 14.66 -9.57
N GLU A 144 9.03 13.70 -10.06
CA GLU A 144 9.47 12.74 -11.09
C GLU A 144 10.01 13.46 -12.34
N LEU A 145 9.28 14.48 -12.81
CA LEU A 145 9.66 15.21 -14.01
C LEU A 145 10.88 16.12 -13.81
N THR A 146 11.04 16.64 -12.58
CA THR A 146 12.10 17.59 -12.25
C THR A 146 13.41 16.90 -11.95
N PHE A 147 13.39 15.79 -11.24
CA PHE A 147 14.57 15.10 -10.72
C PHE A 147 14.84 13.75 -11.40
N GLY A 148 13.89 13.24 -12.21
CA GLY A 148 14.07 12.00 -12.97
C GLY A 148 14.46 10.84 -12.10
N GLU A 149 15.56 10.17 -12.45
CA GLU A 149 16.05 8.96 -11.76
C GLU A 149 16.56 9.22 -10.34
N ASP A 150 16.83 10.47 -9.97
CA ASP A 150 17.27 10.84 -8.62
C ASP A 150 16.10 10.82 -7.62
N PHE A 151 14.85 10.97 -8.09
CA PHE A 151 13.66 10.91 -7.27
C PHE A 151 13.09 9.49 -7.22
N THR A 152 13.41 8.76 -6.17
CA THR A 152 13.01 7.37 -5.97
C THR A 152 12.25 7.22 -4.65
N LYS A 153 11.68 6.03 -4.42
CA LYS A 153 11.04 5.71 -3.12
C LYS A 153 12.00 5.87 -1.95
N ASP A 154 13.28 5.56 -2.13
CA ASP A 154 14.28 5.61 -1.07
C ASP A 154 14.85 7.02 -0.86
N SER A 155 15.00 7.81 -1.93
CA SER A 155 15.55 9.18 -1.89
C SER A 155 14.49 10.29 -1.81
N LYS A 156 13.19 9.95 -1.88
CA LYS A 156 12.09 10.95 -1.93
C LYS A 156 12.14 11.98 -0.80
N SER A 157 12.58 11.58 0.40
CA SER A 157 12.68 12.49 1.56
C SER A 157 13.72 13.57 1.42
N ASP A 158 14.64 13.45 0.47
CA ASP A 158 15.62 14.49 0.16
C ASP A 158 14.97 15.65 -0.63
N TYR A 159 13.84 15.38 -1.28
CA TYR A 159 13.15 16.30 -2.20
C TYR A 159 11.77 16.72 -1.70
N LEU A 160 10.97 15.77 -1.20
CA LEU A 160 9.58 15.99 -0.78
C LEU A 160 9.33 15.33 0.56
N VAL A 161 8.98 16.13 1.58
CA VAL A 161 8.60 15.61 2.89
C VAL A 161 7.17 16.01 3.22
N VAL A 162 6.35 15.01 3.52
CA VAL A 162 4.99 15.17 4.00
C VAL A 162 4.91 14.56 5.40
N SER A 163 4.48 15.35 6.37
CA SER A 163 4.36 14.93 7.77
C SER A 163 2.99 15.32 8.30
N ASN A 164 2.22 14.34 8.77
CA ASN A 164 0.86 14.55 9.30
C ASN A 164 -0.04 15.36 8.33
N GLY A 165 -0.01 15.01 7.04
CA GLY A 165 -0.78 15.70 6.01
C GLY A 165 -0.25 17.10 5.62
N THR A 166 0.87 17.53 6.19
CA THR A 166 1.48 18.83 5.89
C THR A 166 2.77 18.64 5.09
N ILE A 167 2.91 19.39 3.99
CA ILE A 167 4.12 19.44 3.20
C ILE A 167 5.12 20.37 3.91
N THR A 168 6.31 19.83 4.21
CA THR A 168 7.35 20.55 4.96
C THR A 168 8.64 20.76 4.15
N THR A 169 8.81 20.01 3.06
CA THR A 169 9.96 20.15 2.15
C THR A 169 9.47 19.97 0.72
N VAL A 170 9.88 20.81 -0.18
CA VAL A 170 9.65 20.74 -1.63
C VAL A 170 10.95 21.07 -2.33
N ASN A 171 11.33 20.33 -3.36
CA ASN A 171 12.62 20.48 -4.09
C ASN A 171 13.86 20.41 -3.18
N GLY A 172 13.79 19.69 -2.07
CA GLY A 172 14.86 19.63 -1.08
C GLY A 172 14.92 20.82 -0.11
N GLU A 173 14.09 21.84 -0.32
CA GLU A 173 14.08 23.04 0.51
C GLU A 173 12.93 22.97 1.54
N LYS A 174 13.25 23.31 2.78
CA LYS A 174 12.23 23.44 3.83
C LYS A 174 11.32 24.61 3.51
N THR A 175 10.03 24.35 3.52
CA THR A 175 9.04 25.39 3.26
C THR A 175 8.04 25.49 4.41
N SER A 176 7.70 26.73 4.77
CA SER A 176 6.60 27.05 5.70
C SER A 176 5.37 27.61 4.98
N ALA A 177 5.50 27.90 3.68
CA ALA A 177 4.43 28.44 2.85
C ALA A 177 4.49 27.77 1.48
N PHE A 178 3.72 26.70 1.33
CA PHE A 178 3.46 26.05 0.06
C PHE A 178 1.96 26.17 -0.22
N SER A 179 1.63 26.62 -1.40
CA SER A 179 0.25 26.63 -1.90
C SER A 179 0.21 26.03 -3.29
N PHE A 180 -0.88 25.36 -3.61
CA PHE A 180 -1.18 24.96 -4.97
C PHE A 180 -2.60 25.41 -5.32
N ALA A 181 -2.83 25.65 -6.59
CA ALA A 181 -4.14 25.96 -7.10
C ALA A 181 -4.58 24.87 -8.10
N VAL A 182 -5.83 24.52 -8.07
CA VAL A 182 -6.46 23.63 -9.06
C VAL A 182 -7.32 24.50 -9.97
N ASN A 183 -7.08 24.42 -11.29
CA ASN A 183 -7.79 25.24 -12.32
C ASN A 183 -7.68 26.75 -12.10
N GLY A 184 -6.63 27.21 -11.41
CA GLY A 184 -6.38 28.65 -11.21
C GLY A 184 -7.16 29.29 -10.04
N GLU A 185 -7.80 28.47 -9.20
CA GLU A 185 -8.51 28.89 -7.98
C GLU A 185 -7.73 28.53 -6.72
#